data_a6d1d63065a99bf86bbf491230b319b5
#
_entry.id   a6d1d63065a99bf86bbf491230b319b5
#
_cell.length_a   1.000
_cell.length_b   1.000
_cell.length_c   1.000
_cell.angle_alpha   90.00
_cell.angle_beta   90.00
_cell.angle_gamma   90.00
#
_symmetry.space_group_name_H-M   'P 1'
#
loop_
_entity.id
_entity.type
_entity.pdbx_description
1 polymer ?
#
loop_
_entity_poly.entity_id
_entity_poly.type
_entity_poly.pdbx_seq_one_letter_code
_entity_poly.pdbx_strand_id
1 'polypeptide(L)'
;MIIAGLTLNEEQHMPSTLDEIRTALEQRLTAARDAQDVQNAQVEYLGKKGVVTALLRQISILAEDQRRQFGEQVNALKQWAVQAFEQRLSDLSSTARRYDIDFSLPGQLMPAGKKHILTQVEEEVESVFLSMGFDIEEGPEIEQEYYNFEALNIPADHPARDMQDTFYLAPGMLLRTHTSPIQVRTMKRERPPIRMIATGTCYRRDAVDASHTPMFTQVEGLVIDKGITFADLKGVLQEFVRGVFGSSTRVKLLPSFFPFVEPGAETAISCPICGGRGCPTCKSSGWIEMGGSGMVHQNVLREVGYDTSIYQGFAFGWGIERIAMIKYGIRDIRMFYDNDLDFLGQF
;
A
#
# COMPACT_ATOMS: atom_id res chain seq x y z
N MET A 1 20.48 51.05 50.10
CA MET A 1 19.50 50.00 49.74
C MET A 1 20.17 49.09 48.74
N ILE A 2 20.73 48.05 49.25
CA ILE A 2 21.05 46.69 48.84
C ILE A 2 21.14 46.47 47.30
N ILE A 3 22.37 46.25 46.82
CA ILE A 3 22.65 45.52 45.59
C ILE A 3 23.41 44.27 46.04
N ALA A 4 22.71 43.13 45.93
CA ALA A 4 23.27 41.77 46.02
C ALA A 4 24.11 41.54 44.77
N GLY A 5 25.39 41.15 44.80
CA GLY A 5 25.88 39.82 45.15
C GLY A 5 26.10 39.06 43.86
N LEU A 6 27.19 39.37 43.11
CA LEU A 6 27.75 38.41 42.11
C LEU A 6 28.94 37.75 42.83
N THR A 7 28.73 36.55 43.29
CA THR A 7 29.76 35.63 43.74
C THR A 7 30.61 35.21 42.53
N LEU A 8 31.84 35.68 42.50
CA LEU A 8 32.91 35.12 41.69
C LEU A 8 33.28 33.76 42.27
N ASN A 9 33.05 32.72 41.54
CA ASN A 9 33.48 31.36 41.87
C ASN A 9 34.87 31.10 41.28
N GLU A 10 35.72 30.60 42.17
CA GLU A 10 36.94 29.83 41.96
C GLU A 10 38.05 30.49 41.12
N GLU A 11 39.07 30.87 41.82
CA GLU A 11 40.44 31.15 41.38
C GLU A 11 40.97 29.94 40.61
N GLN A 12 40.87 29.96 39.27
CA GLN A 12 41.70 29.11 38.45
C GLN A 12 43.16 29.58 38.58
N HIS A 13 43.92 28.82 39.31
CA HIS A 13 45.39 28.99 39.47
C HIS A 13 45.98 28.88 38.04
N MET A 14 46.36 30.01 37.44
CA MET A 14 47.05 29.99 36.15
C MET A 14 48.45 29.36 36.34
N PRO A 15 48.77 28.31 35.54
CA PRO A 15 50.12 27.72 35.68
C PRO A 15 51.21 28.74 35.41
N SER A 16 52.15 28.85 36.34
CA SER A 16 53.17 29.89 36.35
C SER A 16 54.45 29.48 35.62
N THR A 17 54.62 28.20 35.32
CA THR A 17 55.77 27.67 34.56
C THR A 17 55.40 27.02 33.28
N LEU A 18 56.30 26.97 32.27
CA LEU A 18 56.11 26.35 31.00
C LEU A 18 55.76 24.85 31.11
N ASP A 19 56.35 24.18 32.12
CA ASP A 19 56.11 22.75 32.38
C ASP A 19 54.67 22.50 32.93
N GLU A 20 54.17 23.40 33.78
CA GLU A 20 52.81 23.34 34.29
C GLU A 20 51.78 23.52 33.15
N ILE A 21 52.05 24.46 32.22
CA ILE A 21 51.19 24.67 31.04
C ILE A 21 51.19 23.44 30.16
N ARG A 22 52.32 22.82 29.94
CA ARG A 22 52.46 21.58 29.18
C ARG A 22 51.65 20.44 29.80
N THR A 23 51.83 20.24 31.10
CA THR A 23 51.12 19.19 31.85
C THR A 23 49.59 19.42 31.83
N ALA A 24 49.15 20.66 32.02
CA ALA A 24 47.73 21.01 31.96
C ALA A 24 47.12 20.73 30.54
N LEU A 25 47.87 21.07 29.47
CA LEU A 25 47.44 20.76 28.12
C LEU A 25 47.40 19.24 27.85
N GLU A 26 48.36 18.47 28.32
CA GLU A 26 48.36 17.00 28.21
C GLU A 26 47.12 16.39 28.89
N GLN A 27 46.79 16.84 30.09
CA GLN A 27 45.60 16.41 30.82
C GLN A 27 44.30 16.79 30.05
N ARG A 28 44.26 18.01 29.52
CA ARG A 28 43.11 18.52 28.78
C ARG A 28 42.88 17.70 27.47
N LEU A 29 43.96 17.35 26.75
CA LEU A 29 43.93 16.52 25.59
C LEU A 29 43.54 15.06 25.89
N THR A 30 44.05 14.53 27.02
CA THR A 30 43.65 13.17 27.43
C THR A 30 42.18 13.09 27.78
N ALA A 31 41.60 14.13 28.37
CA ALA A 31 40.19 14.20 28.73
C ALA A 31 39.26 14.49 27.51
N ALA A 32 39.81 14.95 26.39
CA ALA A 32 39.00 15.25 25.18
C ALA A 32 38.37 13.97 24.60
N ARG A 33 37.05 13.99 24.38
CA ARG A 33 36.26 12.85 23.94
C ARG A 33 35.99 12.86 22.45
N ASP A 34 35.97 14.04 21.85
CA ASP A 34 35.67 14.24 20.42
C ASP A 34 36.52 15.38 19.80
N ALA A 35 36.41 15.56 18.51
CA ALA A 35 37.15 16.58 17.77
C ALA A 35 36.78 18.01 18.21
N GLN A 36 35.56 18.24 18.70
CA GLN A 36 35.14 19.56 19.20
C GLN A 36 35.85 19.90 20.52
N ASP A 37 36.01 18.94 21.39
CA ASP A 37 36.76 19.09 22.64
C ASP A 37 38.22 19.48 22.37
N VAL A 38 38.85 18.83 21.37
CA VAL A 38 40.23 19.16 20.96
C VAL A 38 40.31 20.56 20.38
N GLN A 39 39.33 20.95 19.57
CA GLN A 39 39.27 22.27 18.97
C GLN A 39 39.06 23.37 19.99
N ASN A 40 38.23 23.13 21.02
CA ASN A 40 38.03 24.04 22.13
C ASN A 40 39.35 24.23 22.91
N ALA A 41 40.06 23.15 23.22
CA ALA A 41 41.37 23.20 23.86
C ALA A 41 42.39 23.94 22.99
N GLN A 42 42.37 23.75 21.67
CA GLN A 42 43.27 24.48 20.75
C GLN A 42 43.04 25.98 20.80
N VAL A 43 41.77 26.42 20.84
CA VAL A 43 41.42 27.85 20.98
C VAL A 43 41.86 28.38 22.34
N GLU A 44 41.71 27.61 23.44
CA GLU A 44 42.08 27.96 24.79
C GLU A 44 43.60 28.21 24.92
N TYR A 45 44.42 27.36 24.29
CA TYR A 45 45.89 27.45 24.43
C TYR A 45 46.57 28.23 23.31
N LEU A 46 46.16 28.10 22.05
CA LEU A 46 46.79 28.70 20.86
C LEU A 46 45.98 29.82 20.20
N GLY A 47 44.75 30.06 20.64
CA GLY A 47 43.91 31.12 20.11
C GLY A 47 44.44 32.54 20.32
N LYS A 48 43.82 33.56 19.76
CA LYS A 48 44.27 34.97 19.87
C LYS A 48 44.46 35.46 21.35
N LYS A 49 43.69 34.92 22.26
CA LYS A 49 43.78 35.18 23.72
C LYS A 49 44.27 33.97 24.51
N GLY A 50 44.82 32.97 23.83
CA GLY A 50 45.21 31.71 24.43
C GLY A 50 46.50 31.86 25.30
N VAL A 51 46.66 30.88 26.21
CA VAL A 51 47.74 30.86 27.23
C VAL A 51 49.11 31.00 26.57
N VAL A 52 49.42 30.19 25.55
CA VAL A 52 50.73 30.22 24.84
C VAL A 52 50.90 31.54 24.05
N THR A 53 49.83 32.06 23.48
CA THR A 53 49.85 33.34 22.75
C THR A 53 50.09 34.53 23.69
N ALA A 54 49.59 34.46 24.94
CA ALA A 54 49.85 35.45 25.96
C ALA A 54 51.33 35.46 26.37
N LEU A 55 51.95 34.27 26.53
CA LEU A 55 53.40 34.15 26.80
C LEU A 55 54.27 34.75 25.68
N LEU A 56 53.90 34.53 24.41
CA LEU A 56 54.61 35.14 23.27
C LEU A 56 54.57 36.68 23.31
N ARG A 57 53.51 37.29 23.81
CA ARG A 57 53.40 38.74 23.98
C ARG A 57 54.27 39.26 25.15
N GLN A 58 54.48 38.45 26.19
CA GLN A 58 55.33 38.83 27.34
C GLN A 58 56.82 38.89 26.97
N ILE A 59 57.27 38.20 25.89
CA ILE A 59 58.68 38.25 25.46
C ILE A 59 59.14 39.68 25.19
N SER A 60 58.27 40.57 24.70
CA SER A 60 58.60 41.95 24.38
C SER A 60 58.88 42.79 25.59
N ILE A 61 58.47 42.36 26.81
CA ILE A 61 58.60 43.13 28.10
C ILE A 61 59.82 42.66 28.86
N LEU A 62 60.43 41.50 28.56
CA LEU A 62 61.59 40.95 29.22
C LEU A 62 62.87 41.70 28.85
N ALA A 63 63.91 41.60 29.74
CA ALA A 63 65.24 42.12 29.47
C ALA A 63 65.93 41.40 28.33
N GLU A 64 66.79 42.05 27.58
CA GLU A 64 67.35 41.62 26.30
C GLU A 64 68.08 40.25 26.37
N ASP A 65 68.76 39.99 27.46
CA ASP A 65 69.48 38.73 27.76
C ASP A 65 68.52 37.54 27.96
N GLN A 66 67.34 37.80 28.50
CA GLN A 66 66.32 36.77 28.80
C GLN A 66 65.36 36.50 27.59
N ARG A 67 65.19 37.47 26.72
CA ARG A 67 64.27 37.38 25.61
C ARG A 67 64.54 36.20 24.70
N ARG A 68 65.78 35.97 24.36
CA ARG A 68 66.14 34.89 23.42
C ARG A 68 65.87 33.53 24.01
N GLN A 69 66.28 33.23 25.17
CA GLN A 69 66.11 31.94 25.83
C GLN A 69 64.62 31.65 26.08
N PHE A 70 63.88 32.62 26.63
CA PHE A 70 62.45 32.46 26.89
C PHE A 70 61.66 32.34 25.59
N GLY A 71 62.04 33.09 24.54
CA GLY A 71 61.42 32.98 23.23
C GLY A 71 61.62 31.59 22.58
N GLU A 72 62.83 31.03 22.70
CA GLU A 72 63.09 29.65 22.21
C GLU A 72 62.25 28.62 22.96
N GLN A 73 62.11 28.73 24.27
CA GLN A 73 61.32 27.82 25.10
C GLN A 73 59.82 27.91 24.81
N VAL A 74 59.26 29.13 24.66
CA VAL A 74 57.84 29.33 24.33
C VAL A 74 57.53 28.85 22.91
N ASN A 75 58.43 29.05 21.96
CA ASN A 75 58.27 28.53 20.60
C ASN A 75 58.32 26.98 20.55
N ALA A 76 59.20 26.37 21.34
CA ALA A 76 59.25 24.91 21.49
C ALA A 76 57.97 24.37 22.09
N LEU A 77 57.40 25.02 23.12
CA LEU A 77 56.10 24.66 23.70
C LEU A 77 54.98 24.79 22.69
N LYS A 78 54.97 25.85 21.87
CA LYS A 78 53.98 26.06 20.82
C LYS A 78 54.02 24.96 19.77
N GLN A 79 55.22 24.60 19.26
CA GLN A 79 55.39 23.55 18.26
C GLN A 79 54.93 22.18 18.81
N TRP A 80 55.34 21.89 20.05
CA TRP A 80 54.89 20.68 20.72
C TRP A 80 53.37 20.65 20.89
N ALA A 81 52.72 21.75 21.28
CA ALA A 81 51.28 21.85 21.44
C ALA A 81 50.53 21.58 20.09
N VAL A 82 51.03 22.14 18.98
CA VAL A 82 50.45 21.90 17.64
C VAL A 82 50.49 20.40 17.30
N GLN A 83 51.66 19.77 17.51
CA GLN A 83 51.82 18.33 17.25
C GLN A 83 50.91 17.49 18.17
N ALA A 84 50.75 17.85 19.42
CA ALA A 84 49.87 17.15 20.37
C ALA A 84 48.41 17.25 19.99
N PHE A 85 47.94 18.39 19.47
CA PHE A 85 46.57 18.54 18.92
C PHE A 85 46.36 17.67 17.70
N GLU A 86 47.28 17.69 16.74
CA GLU A 86 47.22 16.88 15.53
C GLU A 86 47.16 15.38 15.82
N GLN A 87 48.06 14.94 16.76
CA GLN A 87 48.07 13.54 17.17
C GLN A 87 46.75 13.12 17.81
N ARG A 88 46.20 13.95 18.74
CA ARG A 88 44.93 13.63 19.41
C ARG A 88 43.76 13.56 18.42
N LEU A 89 43.70 14.46 17.44
CA LEU A 89 42.68 14.41 16.39
C LEU A 89 42.79 13.14 15.53
N SER A 90 44.04 12.73 15.20
CA SER A 90 44.30 11.50 14.47
C SER A 90 43.84 10.28 15.28
N ASP A 91 44.16 10.22 16.57
CA ASP A 91 43.79 9.12 17.48
C ASP A 91 42.26 9.00 17.60
N LEU A 92 41.57 10.13 17.77
CA LEU A 92 40.09 10.15 17.80
C LEU A 92 39.46 9.75 16.48
N SER A 93 40.07 10.14 15.36
CA SER A 93 39.58 9.71 14.00
C SER A 93 39.83 8.23 13.72
N SER A 94 40.94 7.67 14.26
CA SER A 94 41.28 6.25 14.09
C SER A 94 40.39 5.31 14.93
N THR A 95 39.84 5.83 16.07
CA THR A 95 38.85 5.09 16.90
C THR A 95 37.41 5.14 16.35
N ALA A 96 37.11 6.00 15.38
CA ALA A 96 35.86 5.91 14.66
C ALA A 96 35.80 4.57 13.94
N ARG A 97 34.81 3.71 14.30
CA ARG A 97 34.58 2.42 13.62
C ARG A 97 34.45 2.67 12.13
N ARG A 98 35.51 2.41 11.37
CA ARG A 98 35.40 2.25 9.93
C ARG A 98 34.68 0.95 9.70
N TYR A 99 33.39 1.03 9.30
CA TYR A 99 32.76 -0.10 8.66
C TYR A 99 33.48 -0.28 7.33
N ASP A 100 34.18 -1.38 7.20
CA ASP A 100 34.80 -1.78 5.93
C ASP A 100 33.67 -2.27 5.04
N ILE A 101 32.94 -1.31 4.46
CA ILE A 101 31.84 -1.60 3.56
C ILE A 101 32.45 -1.88 2.20
N ASP A 102 32.35 -3.13 1.78
CA ASP A 102 32.74 -3.54 0.43
C ASP A 102 31.66 -3.10 -0.58
N PHE A 103 31.90 -1.98 -1.25
CA PHE A 103 30.99 -1.45 -2.27
C PHE A 103 30.93 -2.30 -3.56
N SER A 104 31.76 -3.34 -3.70
CA SER A 104 31.66 -4.29 -4.82
C SER A 104 30.56 -5.34 -4.62
N LEU A 105 30.13 -5.53 -3.37
CA LEU A 105 29.00 -6.42 -3.07
C LEU A 105 27.69 -5.78 -3.53
N PRO A 106 26.78 -6.59 -4.12
CA PRO A 106 25.45 -6.08 -4.46
C PRO A 106 24.71 -5.64 -3.19
N GLY A 107 24.14 -4.44 -3.23
CA GLY A 107 23.27 -3.95 -2.15
C GLY A 107 22.02 -4.83 -2.02
N GLN A 108 21.45 -4.89 -0.81
CA GLN A 108 20.10 -5.44 -0.67
C GLN A 108 19.11 -4.51 -1.37
N LEU A 109 18.52 -5.01 -2.46
CA LEU A 109 17.38 -4.36 -3.07
C LEU A 109 16.21 -4.46 -2.07
N MET A 110 15.70 -3.32 -1.63
CA MET A 110 14.41 -3.31 -0.95
C MET A 110 13.35 -3.73 -1.96
N PRO A 111 12.60 -4.83 -1.73
CA PRO A 111 11.55 -5.22 -2.65
C PRO A 111 10.54 -4.08 -2.76
N ALA A 112 10.29 -3.61 -3.97
CA ALA A 112 9.18 -2.71 -4.22
C ALA A 112 7.86 -3.43 -3.89
N GLY A 113 6.94 -2.77 -3.20
CA GLY A 113 5.61 -3.30 -2.99
C GLY A 113 4.90 -3.56 -4.33
N LYS A 114 4.07 -4.60 -4.36
CA LYS A 114 3.23 -4.95 -5.51
C LYS A 114 1.76 -4.86 -5.12
N LYS A 115 0.91 -4.57 -6.09
CA LYS A 115 -0.54 -4.68 -5.90
C LYS A 115 -0.91 -6.15 -5.76
N HIS A 116 -1.86 -6.43 -4.85
CA HIS A 116 -2.42 -7.78 -4.72
C HIS A 116 -3.02 -8.26 -6.05
N ILE A 117 -2.92 -9.55 -6.36
CA ILE A 117 -3.40 -10.10 -7.64
C ILE A 117 -4.89 -9.83 -7.90
N LEU A 118 -5.73 -9.90 -6.86
CA LEU A 118 -7.16 -9.58 -7.02
C LEU A 118 -7.36 -8.11 -7.40
N THR A 119 -6.62 -7.18 -6.81
CA THR A 119 -6.66 -5.76 -7.20
C THR A 119 -6.23 -5.55 -8.64
N GLN A 120 -5.19 -6.27 -9.10
CA GLN A 120 -4.76 -6.18 -10.51
C GLN A 120 -5.83 -6.68 -11.47
N VAL A 121 -6.51 -7.79 -11.12
CA VAL A 121 -7.62 -8.33 -11.94
C VAL A 121 -8.84 -7.41 -11.91
N GLU A 122 -9.17 -6.84 -10.78
CA GLU A 122 -10.26 -5.87 -10.61
C GLU A 122 -10.04 -4.65 -11.49
N GLU A 123 -8.86 -4.02 -11.42
CA GLU A 123 -8.49 -2.87 -12.26
C GLU A 123 -8.52 -3.22 -13.76
N GLU A 124 -8.12 -4.42 -14.14
CA GLU A 124 -8.20 -4.86 -15.53
C GLU A 124 -9.65 -5.02 -15.99
N VAL A 125 -10.51 -5.64 -15.18
CA VAL A 125 -11.95 -5.79 -15.43
C VAL A 125 -12.60 -4.41 -15.58
N GLU A 126 -12.34 -3.50 -14.66
CA GLU A 126 -12.84 -2.13 -14.70
C GLU A 126 -12.38 -1.39 -15.96
N SER A 127 -11.10 -1.51 -16.31
CA SER A 127 -10.55 -0.90 -17.53
C SER A 127 -11.27 -1.38 -18.80
N VAL A 128 -11.58 -2.68 -18.89
CA VAL A 128 -12.33 -3.23 -20.02
C VAL A 128 -13.73 -2.62 -20.09
N PHE A 129 -14.46 -2.56 -18.97
CA PHE A 129 -15.81 -1.98 -18.96
C PHE A 129 -15.83 -0.47 -19.20
N LEU A 130 -14.86 0.27 -18.63
CA LEU A 130 -14.68 1.70 -18.93
C LEU A 130 -14.47 1.95 -20.42
N SER A 131 -13.69 1.09 -21.11
CA SER A 131 -13.49 1.20 -22.55
C SER A 131 -14.77 0.95 -23.37
N MET A 132 -15.73 0.23 -22.80
CA MET A 132 -17.06 -0.01 -23.38
C MET A 132 -18.10 1.07 -22.99
N GLY A 133 -17.68 2.11 -22.23
CA GLY A 133 -18.55 3.22 -21.81
C GLY A 133 -19.44 2.88 -20.62
N PHE A 134 -18.98 2.03 -19.72
CA PHE A 134 -19.62 1.81 -18.43
C PHE A 134 -19.02 2.77 -17.38
N ASP A 135 -19.85 3.23 -16.46
CA ASP A 135 -19.44 3.94 -15.27
C ASP A 135 -19.16 2.94 -14.12
N ILE A 136 -18.27 3.30 -13.19
CA ILE A 136 -17.99 2.50 -12.00
C ILE A 136 -18.80 3.09 -10.84
N GLU A 137 -19.58 2.24 -10.19
CA GLU A 137 -20.44 2.60 -9.06
C GLU A 137 -20.03 1.87 -7.79
N GLU A 138 -20.08 2.57 -6.67
CA GLU A 138 -19.73 2.04 -5.36
C GLU A 138 -20.95 2.03 -4.42
N GLY A 139 -20.89 1.17 -3.40
CA GLY A 139 -21.92 1.10 -2.37
C GLY A 139 -21.45 0.42 -1.09
N PRO A 140 -22.23 0.52 -0.01
CA PRO A 140 -21.84 0.03 1.30
C PRO A 140 -21.79 -1.50 1.35
N GLU A 141 -20.86 -2.04 2.11
CA GLU A 141 -20.79 -3.48 2.43
C GLU A 141 -21.82 -3.90 3.49
N ILE A 142 -22.09 -3.01 4.46
CA ILE A 142 -23.16 -3.19 5.41
C ILE A 142 -24.42 -2.63 4.78
N GLU A 143 -25.36 -3.52 4.44
CA GLU A 143 -26.49 -3.17 3.61
C GLU A 143 -27.83 -3.41 4.36
N GLN A 144 -28.84 -2.70 3.94
CA GLN A 144 -30.21 -2.96 4.37
C GLN A 144 -30.77 -4.18 3.64
N GLU A 145 -31.47 -5.01 4.37
CA GLU A 145 -32.13 -6.22 3.85
C GLU A 145 -33.02 -5.92 2.63
N TYR A 146 -33.70 -4.77 2.64
CA TYR A 146 -34.50 -4.27 1.53
C TYR A 146 -33.72 -4.22 0.21
N TYR A 147 -32.51 -3.63 0.19
CA TYR A 147 -31.72 -3.52 -1.03
C TYR A 147 -31.11 -4.84 -1.46
N ASN A 148 -30.78 -5.71 -0.49
CA ASN A 148 -30.14 -6.99 -0.75
C ASN A 148 -31.12 -8.06 -1.25
N PHE A 149 -32.43 -7.94 -0.91
CA PHE A 149 -33.42 -8.95 -1.22
C PHE A 149 -34.72 -8.39 -1.83
N GLU A 150 -35.52 -7.60 -1.09
CA GLU A 150 -36.88 -7.22 -1.50
C GLU A 150 -36.86 -6.46 -2.82
N ALA A 151 -36.01 -5.46 -2.96
CA ALA A 151 -35.89 -4.65 -4.18
C ALA A 151 -35.37 -5.44 -5.38
N LEU A 152 -34.81 -6.64 -5.15
CA LEU A 152 -34.32 -7.57 -6.15
C LEU A 152 -35.30 -8.73 -6.42
N ASN A 153 -36.59 -8.52 -6.12
CA ASN A 153 -37.63 -9.52 -6.33
C ASN A 153 -37.44 -10.80 -5.48
N ILE A 154 -36.85 -10.68 -4.28
CA ILE A 154 -36.65 -11.74 -3.31
C ILE A 154 -37.40 -11.37 -2.02
N PRO A 155 -38.75 -11.57 -1.96
CA PRO A 155 -39.54 -11.28 -0.73
C PRO A 155 -39.18 -12.22 0.42
N ALA A 156 -39.65 -11.89 1.61
CA ALA A 156 -39.26 -12.59 2.84
C ALA A 156 -39.57 -14.10 2.83
N ASP A 157 -40.60 -14.50 2.12
CA ASP A 157 -41.08 -15.89 1.97
C ASP A 157 -40.55 -16.59 0.72
N HIS A 158 -39.64 -15.96 -0.03
CA HIS A 158 -39.11 -16.55 -1.27
C HIS A 158 -38.08 -17.65 -0.96
N PRO A 159 -38.22 -18.87 -1.55
CA PRO A 159 -37.31 -19.99 -1.28
C PRO A 159 -35.84 -19.69 -1.58
N ALA A 160 -35.55 -18.84 -2.58
CA ALA A 160 -34.18 -18.47 -2.92
C ALA A 160 -33.47 -17.67 -1.83
N ARG A 161 -34.21 -17.07 -0.87
CA ARG A 161 -33.67 -16.34 0.26
C ARG A 161 -33.01 -17.28 1.29
N ASP A 162 -33.63 -18.45 1.50
CA ASP A 162 -33.10 -19.47 2.42
C ASP A 162 -31.81 -20.11 1.90
N MET A 163 -31.56 -20.04 0.59
CA MET A 163 -30.36 -20.58 -0.04
C MET A 163 -29.12 -19.66 0.11
N GLN A 164 -29.32 -18.45 0.64
CA GLN A 164 -28.24 -17.51 0.81
C GLN A 164 -27.88 -17.43 2.31
N ASP A 165 -26.81 -18.12 2.67
CA ASP A 165 -26.21 -18.02 4.01
C ASP A 165 -25.72 -16.61 4.27
N THR A 166 -26.54 -15.80 4.95
CA THR A 166 -26.34 -14.37 5.15
C THR A 166 -25.80 -14.07 6.54
N PHE A 167 -24.83 -13.15 6.62
CA PHE A 167 -24.37 -12.58 7.89
C PHE A 167 -25.25 -11.39 8.28
N TYR A 168 -26.18 -11.58 9.21
CA TYR A 168 -26.97 -10.51 9.80
C TYR A 168 -26.20 -9.85 10.95
N LEU A 169 -26.16 -8.51 10.96
CA LEU A 169 -25.47 -7.71 11.99
C LEU A 169 -26.45 -7.15 13.02
N ALA A 170 -27.66 -6.77 12.56
CA ALA A 170 -28.76 -6.25 13.36
C ALA A 170 -30.08 -6.51 12.62
N PRO A 171 -31.24 -6.31 13.25
CA PRO A 171 -32.52 -6.42 12.55
C PRO A 171 -32.56 -5.53 11.30
N GLY A 172 -32.77 -6.14 10.13
CA GLY A 172 -32.81 -5.47 8.85
C GLY A 172 -31.47 -5.01 8.25
N MET A 173 -30.33 -5.35 8.90
CA MET A 173 -28.99 -5.00 8.45
C MET A 173 -28.13 -6.25 8.32
N LEU A 174 -27.39 -6.36 7.23
CA LEU A 174 -26.57 -7.52 6.89
C LEU A 174 -25.26 -7.11 6.19
N LEU A 175 -24.33 -8.04 6.06
CA LEU A 175 -23.23 -7.95 5.09
C LEU A 175 -23.77 -8.39 3.72
N ARG A 176 -23.62 -7.55 2.68
CA ARG A 176 -24.18 -7.81 1.35
C ARG A 176 -23.71 -9.15 0.79
N THR A 177 -24.61 -9.93 0.23
CA THR A 177 -24.34 -11.26 -0.32
C THR A 177 -23.94 -11.20 -1.80
N HIS A 178 -24.13 -10.07 -2.45
CA HIS A 178 -23.77 -9.72 -3.82
C HIS A 178 -23.69 -8.20 -3.97
N THR A 179 -23.19 -7.69 -5.09
CA THR A 179 -23.10 -6.26 -5.36
C THR A 179 -24.38 -5.66 -5.98
N SER A 180 -25.41 -6.47 -6.23
CA SER A 180 -26.71 -6.03 -6.80
C SER A 180 -27.41 -4.91 -6.04
N PRO A 181 -27.29 -4.75 -4.70
CA PRO A 181 -27.80 -3.56 -3.99
C PRO A 181 -27.34 -2.24 -4.60
N ILE A 182 -26.12 -2.19 -5.14
CA ILE A 182 -25.57 -0.98 -5.78
C ILE A 182 -26.38 -0.66 -7.05
N GLN A 183 -26.77 -1.68 -7.83
CA GLN A 183 -27.64 -1.50 -9.01
C GLN A 183 -28.97 -0.85 -8.62
N VAL A 184 -29.61 -1.32 -7.55
CA VAL A 184 -30.86 -0.75 -7.05
C VAL A 184 -30.68 0.69 -6.61
N ARG A 185 -29.57 0.98 -5.88
CA ARG A 185 -29.26 2.34 -5.42
C ARG A 185 -29.05 3.30 -6.57
N THR A 186 -28.30 2.87 -7.60
CA THR A 186 -28.08 3.66 -8.82
C THR A 186 -29.38 3.90 -9.58
N MET A 187 -30.19 2.87 -9.81
CA MET A 187 -31.51 3.02 -10.46
C MET A 187 -32.47 3.96 -9.68
N LYS A 188 -32.40 4.00 -8.34
CA LYS A 188 -33.19 4.95 -7.54
C LYS A 188 -32.69 6.38 -7.61
N ARG A 189 -31.38 6.57 -7.82
CA ARG A 189 -30.73 7.89 -7.91
C ARG A 189 -30.84 8.48 -9.31
N GLU A 190 -30.72 7.66 -10.35
CA GLU A 190 -30.58 8.09 -11.74
C GLU A 190 -31.76 7.70 -12.63
N ARG A 191 -31.82 8.27 -13.79
CA ARG A 191 -32.78 7.92 -14.84
C ARG A 191 -32.05 7.29 -16.01
N PRO A 192 -32.67 6.30 -16.70
CA PRO A 192 -32.08 5.74 -17.92
C PRO A 192 -31.77 6.81 -18.96
N PRO A 193 -30.69 6.66 -19.76
CA PRO A 193 -29.91 5.42 -19.89
C PRO A 193 -28.92 5.24 -18.74
N ILE A 194 -28.79 3.99 -18.25
CA ILE A 194 -27.80 3.58 -17.24
C ILE A 194 -26.92 2.51 -17.85
N ARG A 195 -25.63 2.64 -17.66
CA ARG A 195 -24.62 1.65 -18.02
C ARG A 195 -23.52 1.67 -16.97
N MET A 196 -23.56 0.73 -16.04
CA MET A 196 -22.67 0.72 -14.89
C MET A 196 -22.11 -0.67 -14.60
N ILE A 197 -20.96 -0.71 -13.98
CA ILE A 197 -20.48 -1.86 -13.21
C ILE A 197 -20.30 -1.46 -11.75
N ALA A 198 -20.39 -2.44 -10.87
CA ALA A 198 -20.01 -2.31 -9.47
C ALA A 198 -19.08 -3.46 -9.09
N THR A 199 -17.90 -3.14 -8.56
CA THR A 199 -16.98 -4.10 -7.96
C THR A 199 -17.06 -3.98 -6.44
N GLY A 200 -16.78 -5.06 -5.73
CA GLY A 200 -16.67 -5.00 -4.29
C GLY A 200 -16.83 -6.34 -3.57
N THR A 201 -16.44 -6.31 -2.30
CA THR A 201 -16.49 -7.46 -1.41
C THR A 201 -17.92 -7.87 -1.09
N CYS A 202 -18.18 -9.16 -1.13
CA CYS A 202 -19.43 -9.82 -0.77
C CYS A 202 -19.18 -10.89 0.29
N TYR A 203 -20.21 -11.23 1.04
CA TYR A 203 -20.11 -12.10 2.20
C TYR A 203 -21.19 -13.16 2.20
N ARG A 204 -20.80 -14.44 2.35
CA ARG A 204 -21.72 -15.58 2.47
C ARG A 204 -21.20 -16.53 3.54
N ARG A 205 -22.10 -17.18 4.25
CA ARG A 205 -21.73 -18.16 5.29
C ARG A 205 -21.32 -19.52 4.72
N ASP A 206 -20.66 -19.50 3.56
CA ASP A 206 -20.15 -20.69 2.90
C ASP A 206 -19.02 -21.34 3.72
N ALA A 207 -18.95 -22.66 3.67
CA ALA A 207 -17.81 -23.39 4.21
C ALA A 207 -16.59 -23.14 3.32
N VAL A 208 -15.41 -22.95 3.96
CA VAL A 208 -14.16 -22.70 3.24
C VAL A 208 -13.69 -23.99 2.55
N ASP A 209 -13.58 -23.95 1.23
CA ASP A 209 -12.99 -25.02 0.42
C ASP A 209 -12.08 -24.43 -0.70
N ALA A 210 -11.68 -25.25 -1.67
CA ALA A 210 -10.83 -24.78 -2.78
C ALA A 210 -11.53 -23.82 -3.76
N SER A 211 -12.86 -23.67 -3.68
CA SER A 211 -13.69 -22.89 -4.58
C SER A 211 -14.59 -21.87 -3.89
N HIS A 212 -14.73 -21.94 -2.57
CA HIS A 212 -15.60 -21.08 -1.76
C HIS A 212 -14.84 -20.47 -0.58
N THR A 213 -15.17 -19.23 -0.29
CA THR A 213 -14.69 -18.47 0.88
C THR A 213 -15.83 -17.58 1.39
N PRO A 214 -15.94 -17.34 2.70
CA PRO A 214 -17.01 -16.50 3.25
C PRO A 214 -16.91 -15.03 2.84
N MET A 215 -15.78 -14.61 2.34
CA MET A 215 -15.54 -13.27 1.82
C MET A 215 -14.91 -13.39 0.43
N PHE A 216 -15.50 -12.78 -0.57
CA PHE A 216 -15.03 -12.80 -1.95
C PHE A 216 -15.37 -11.48 -2.66
N THR A 217 -14.71 -11.19 -3.77
CA THR A 217 -14.97 -10.00 -4.57
C THR A 217 -15.84 -10.33 -5.78
N GLN A 218 -16.84 -9.50 -6.04
CA GLN A 218 -17.74 -9.67 -7.17
C GLN A 218 -17.71 -8.43 -8.05
N VAL A 219 -17.79 -8.61 -9.36
CA VAL A 219 -18.15 -7.58 -10.33
C VAL A 219 -19.55 -7.86 -10.85
N GLU A 220 -20.43 -6.86 -10.81
CA GLU A 220 -21.74 -6.91 -11.46
C GLU A 220 -21.90 -5.75 -12.42
N GLY A 221 -22.59 -5.98 -13.51
CA GLY A 221 -22.92 -4.95 -14.48
C GLY A 221 -24.42 -4.83 -14.71
N LEU A 222 -24.86 -3.60 -15.00
CA LEU A 222 -26.24 -3.24 -15.30
C LEU A 222 -26.29 -2.31 -16.50
N VAL A 223 -27.17 -2.61 -17.41
CA VAL A 223 -27.55 -1.70 -18.50
C VAL A 223 -29.08 -1.56 -18.54
N ILE A 224 -29.56 -0.32 -18.49
CA ILE A 224 -31.00 0.01 -18.61
C ILE A 224 -31.16 1.09 -19.67
N ASP A 225 -31.93 0.78 -20.71
CA ASP A 225 -32.29 1.76 -21.75
C ASP A 225 -33.56 1.30 -22.52
N LYS A 226 -33.92 2.04 -23.53
CA LYS A 226 -35.00 1.65 -24.48
C LYS A 226 -34.48 0.61 -25.44
N GLY A 227 -35.30 -0.45 -25.68
CA GLY A 227 -35.02 -1.43 -26.70
C GLY A 227 -33.84 -2.36 -26.42
N ILE A 228 -33.34 -2.45 -25.18
CA ILE A 228 -32.30 -3.41 -24.77
C ILE A 228 -32.83 -4.85 -24.94
N THR A 229 -31.99 -5.70 -25.47
CA THR A 229 -32.31 -7.09 -25.76
C THR A 229 -31.32 -8.08 -25.11
N PHE A 230 -31.71 -9.35 -25.12
CA PHE A 230 -30.81 -10.45 -24.68
C PHE A 230 -29.58 -10.60 -25.60
N ALA A 231 -29.68 -10.15 -26.86
CA ALA A 231 -28.55 -10.13 -27.78
C ALA A 231 -27.50 -9.08 -27.37
N ASP A 232 -27.95 -7.94 -26.83
CA ASP A 232 -27.03 -6.90 -26.29
C ASP A 232 -26.28 -7.41 -25.08
N LEU A 233 -26.95 -8.11 -24.15
CA LEU A 233 -26.28 -8.81 -23.03
C LEU A 233 -25.18 -9.73 -23.55
N LYS A 234 -25.51 -10.60 -24.52
CA LYS A 234 -24.52 -11.53 -25.07
C LYS A 234 -23.37 -10.79 -25.75
N GLY A 235 -23.64 -9.69 -26.44
CA GLY A 235 -22.65 -8.85 -27.10
C GLY A 235 -21.64 -8.26 -26.06
N VAL A 236 -22.17 -7.64 -25.01
CA VAL A 236 -21.36 -7.06 -23.94
C VAL A 236 -20.50 -8.13 -23.25
N LEU A 237 -21.08 -9.26 -22.86
CA LEU A 237 -20.33 -10.37 -22.25
C LEU A 237 -19.27 -10.94 -23.20
N GLN A 238 -19.55 -11.01 -24.51
CA GLN A 238 -18.57 -11.48 -25.48
C GLN A 238 -17.37 -10.55 -25.62
N GLU A 239 -17.58 -9.23 -25.64
CA GLU A 239 -16.50 -8.25 -25.70
C GLU A 239 -15.70 -8.24 -24.38
N PHE A 240 -16.36 -8.33 -23.23
CA PHE A 240 -15.72 -8.44 -21.92
C PHE A 240 -14.77 -9.66 -21.87
N VAL A 241 -15.24 -10.85 -22.21
CA VAL A 241 -14.39 -12.05 -22.15
C VAL A 241 -13.23 -12.02 -23.15
N ARG A 242 -13.40 -11.35 -24.29
CA ARG A 242 -12.30 -11.14 -25.25
C ARG A 242 -11.23 -10.22 -24.68
N GLY A 243 -11.63 -9.17 -23.98
CA GLY A 243 -10.72 -8.24 -23.30
C GLY A 243 -9.88 -8.92 -22.23
N VAL A 244 -10.51 -9.75 -21.39
CA VAL A 244 -9.83 -10.36 -20.22
C VAL A 244 -9.12 -11.68 -20.57
N PHE A 245 -9.72 -12.54 -21.40
CA PHE A 245 -9.22 -13.91 -21.66
C PHE A 245 -8.70 -14.12 -23.09
N GLY A 246 -8.71 -13.07 -23.91
CA GLY A 246 -8.20 -13.09 -25.28
C GLY A 246 -9.28 -13.29 -26.33
N SER A 247 -8.97 -12.84 -27.56
CA SER A 247 -9.89 -12.68 -28.68
C SER A 247 -10.58 -13.96 -29.16
N SER A 248 -10.01 -15.14 -28.87
CA SER A 248 -10.57 -16.45 -29.26
C SER A 248 -11.62 -16.98 -28.26
N THR A 249 -11.76 -16.35 -27.09
CA THR A 249 -12.70 -16.79 -26.05
C THR A 249 -14.14 -16.49 -26.45
N ARG A 250 -15.01 -17.49 -26.29
CA ARG A 250 -16.41 -17.41 -26.66
C ARG A 250 -17.32 -17.55 -25.47
N VAL A 251 -18.50 -16.88 -25.53
CA VAL A 251 -19.53 -16.95 -24.50
C VAL A 251 -20.62 -17.93 -24.93
N LYS A 252 -21.12 -18.70 -23.97
CA LYS A 252 -22.32 -19.52 -24.06
C LYS A 252 -23.23 -19.16 -22.88
N LEU A 253 -24.52 -18.95 -23.18
CA LEU A 253 -25.55 -18.70 -22.19
C LEU A 253 -26.43 -19.98 -22.10
N LEU A 254 -26.61 -20.44 -20.87
CA LEU A 254 -27.44 -21.63 -20.56
C LEU A 254 -28.61 -21.13 -19.72
N PRO A 255 -29.87 -21.49 -20.10
CA PRO A 255 -31.05 -21.07 -19.34
C PRO A 255 -30.92 -21.47 -17.86
N SER A 256 -31.14 -20.52 -16.98
CA SER A 256 -31.10 -20.72 -15.52
C SER A 256 -32.05 -19.73 -14.85
N PHE A 257 -32.43 -20.02 -13.60
CA PHE A 257 -33.34 -19.18 -12.84
C PHE A 257 -32.63 -18.33 -11.82
N PHE A 258 -32.92 -17.04 -11.83
CA PHE A 258 -32.54 -16.08 -10.78
C PHE A 258 -33.74 -15.15 -10.55
N PRO A 259 -34.08 -14.84 -9.27
CA PRO A 259 -35.31 -14.07 -8.97
C PRO A 259 -35.35 -12.66 -9.58
N PHE A 260 -34.19 -12.06 -9.79
CA PHE A 260 -34.02 -10.66 -10.24
C PHE A 260 -33.84 -10.51 -11.74
N VAL A 261 -33.80 -11.61 -12.53
CA VAL A 261 -33.70 -11.58 -14.00
C VAL A 261 -34.64 -12.61 -14.65
N GLU A 262 -35.27 -12.21 -15.77
CA GLU A 262 -36.18 -13.04 -16.57
C GLU A 262 -36.17 -12.56 -18.05
N PRO A 263 -35.70 -13.36 -19.05
CA PRO A 263 -35.05 -14.67 -18.87
C PRO A 263 -33.68 -14.57 -18.23
N GLY A 264 -33.35 -15.56 -17.36
CA GLY A 264 -32.09 -15.73 -16.72
C GLY A 264 -31.21 -16.77 -17.41
N ALA A 265 -29.90 -16.65 -17.25
CA ALA A 265 -28.92 -17.57 -17.81
C ALA A 265 -27.65 -17.67 -16.97
N GLU A 266 -27.13 -18.85 -16.86
CA GLU A 266 -25.72 -19.06 -16.50
C GLU A 266 -24.83 -18.72 -17.68
N THR A 267 -23.77 -17.96 -17.38
CA THR A 267 -22.76 -17.60 -18.40
C THR A 267 -21.57 -18.54 -18.28
N ALA A 268 -21.22 -19.21 -19.38
CA ALA A 268 -20.02 -20.00 -19.49
C ALA A 268 -19.12 -19.46 -20.61
N ILE A 269 -17.81 -19.57 -20.43
CA ILE A 269 -16.80 -19.23 -21.43
C ILE A 269 -16.11 -20.46 -21.96
N SER A 270 -15.68 -20.43 -23.23
CA SER A 270 -14.80 -21.48 -23.75
C SER A 270 -13.50 -21.48 -22.95
N CYS A 271 -13.08 -22.64 -22.48
CA CYS A 271 -11.91 -22.77 -21.61
C CYS A 271 -10.66 -22.16 -22.26
N PRO A 272 -10.09 -21.06 -21.74
CA PRO A 272 -8.93 -20.41 -22.34
C PRO A 272 -7.68 -21.29 -22.26
N ILE A 273 -7.59 -22.16 -21.25
CA ILE A 273 -6.44 -23.05 -21.03
C ILE A 273 -6.30 -24.09 -22.15
N CYS A 274 -7.40 -24.72 -22.57
CA CYS A 274 -7.37 -25.73 -23.63
C CYS A 274 -7.96 -25.27 -24.96
N GLY A 275 -8.35 -24.01 -25.09
CA GLY A 275 -9.02 -23.49 -26.29
C GLY A 275 -10.36 -24.17 -26.61
N GLY A 276 -11.06 -24.67 -25.58
CA GLY A 276 -12.36 -25.35 -25.74
C GLY A 276 -12.28 -26.85 -26.10
N ARG A 277 -11.08 -27.45 -26.12
CA ARG A 277 -10.89 -28.85 -26.50
C ARG A 277 -11.23 -29.85 -25.38
N GLY A 278 -11.29 -29.40 -24.15
CA GLY A 278 -11.43 -30.23 -22.95
C GLY A 278 -10.10 -30.44 -22.22
N CYS A 279 -10.09 -30.19 -20.90
CA CYS A 279 -8.95 -30.43 -20.02
C CYS A 279 -9.47 -30.68 -18.58
N PRO A 280 -8.59 -31.07 -17.62
CA PRO A 280 -9.00 -31.26 -16.25
C PRO A 280 -9.68 -30.02 -15.62
N THR A 281 -9.21 -28.83 -15.93
CA THR A 281 -9.77 -27.57 -15.38
C THR A 281 -11.24 -27.36 -15.82
N CYS A 282 -11.58 -27.64 -17.06
CA CYS A 282 -12.96 -27.55 -17.54
C CYS A 282 -13.71 -28.90 -17.44
N LYS A 283 -13.18 -29.88 -16.69
CA LYS A 283 -13.75 -31.22 -16.53
C LYS A 283 -14.10 -31.85 -17.89
N SER A 284 -13.21 -31.71 -18.86
CA SER A 284 -13.32 -32.18 -20.25
C SER A 284 -14.50 -31.61 -21.06
N SER A 285 -15.26 -30.65 -20.52
CA SER A 285 -16.41 -30.05 -21.20
C SER A 285 -16.04 -29.02 -22.30
N GLY A 286 -14.80 -28.47 -22.21
CA GLY A 286 -14.35 -27.32 -23.02
C GLY A 286 -14.95 -25.98 -22.60
N TRP A 287 -15.80 -25.94 -21.54
CA TRP A 287 -16.47 -24.73 -21.06
C TRP A 287 -16.27 -24.57 -19.55
N ILE A 288 -16.22 -23.31 -19.09
CA ILE A 288 -16.10 -22.96 -17.68
C ILE A 288 -17.22 -22.00 -17.34
N GLU A 289 -18.00 -22.31 -16.32
CA GLU A 289 -19.03 -21.46 -15.76
C GLU A 289 -18.39 -20.27 -15.05
N MET A 290 -18.96 -19.07 -15.27
CA MET A 290 -18.47 -17.80 -14.71
C MET A 290 -19.42 -17.20 -13.68
N GLY A 291 -20.73 -17.24 -13.93
CA GLY A 291 -21.74 -16.66 -13.05
C GLY A 291 -23.07 -16.46 -13.75
N GLY A 292 -23.98 -15.76 -13.08
CA GLY A 292 -25.33 -15.49 -13.54
C GLY A 292 -25.44 -14.23 -14.44
N SER A 293 -26.44 -14.23 -15.30
CA SER A 293 -26.81 -13.08 -16.13
C SER A 293 -28.28 -13.16 -16.55
N GLY A 294 -28.84 -12.11 -17.10
CA GLY A 294 -30.18 -12.13 -17.66
C GLY A 294 -30.78 -10.74 -17.91
N MET A 295 -31.99 -10.73 -18.43
CA MET A 295 -32.76 -9.48 -18.53
C MET A 295 -33.33 -9.12 -17.17
N VAL A 296 -33.20 -7.86 -16.77
CA VAL A 296 -33.67 -7.39 -15.45
C VAL A 296 -35.19 -7.66 -15.34
N HIS A 297 -35.58 -8.32 -14.24
CA HIS A 297 -36.95 -8.67 -14.01
C HIS A 297 -37.82 -7.41 -13.86
N GLN A 298 -39.02 -7.45 -14.46
CA GLN A 298 -39.92 -6.29 -14.50
C GLN A 298 -40.30 -5.79 -13.09
N ASN A 299 -40.38 -6.67 -12.08
CA ASN A 299 -40.64 -6.27 -10.70
C ASN A 299 -39.52 -5.39 -10.13
N VAL A 300 -38.26 -5.68 -10.46
CA VAL A 300 -37.11 -4.84 -10.05
C VAL A 300 -37.23 -3.44 -10.68
N LEU A 301 -37.56 -3.35 -11.97
CA LEU A 301 -37.75 -2.06 -12.62
C LEU A 301 -38.95 -1.27 -12.06
N ARG A 302 -40.05 -1.94 -11.73
CA ARG A 302 -41.21 -1.30 -11.07
C ARG A 302 -40.88 -0.82 -9.68
N GLU A 303 -40.10 -1.58 -8.92
CA GLU A 303 -39.70 -1.25 -7.56
C GLU A 303 -38.89 0.06 -7.51
N VAL A 304 -38.08 0.31 -8.52
CA VAL A 304 -37.31 1.56 -8.64
C VAL A 304 -38.07 2.68 -9.37
N GLY A 305 -39.33 2.44 -9.76
CA GLY A 305 -40.22 3.44 -10.37
C GLY A 305 -40.01 3.65 -11.87
N TYR A 306 -39.49 2.67 -12.59
CA TYR A 306 -39.34 2.75 -14.04
C TYR A 306 -40.55 2.18 -14.79
N ASP A 307 -40.89 2.82 -15.89
CA ASP A 307 -41.93 2.33 -16.79
C ASP A 307 -41.40 1.16 -17.60
N THR A 308 -41.89 -0.04 -17.30
CA THR A 308 -41.48 -1.30 -17.94
C THR A 308 -41.98 -1.48 -19.39
N SER A 309 -42.88 -0.58 -19.83
CA SER A 309 -43.29 -0.53 -21.25
C SER A 309 -42.27 0.22 -22.11
N ILE A 310 -41.43 1.04 -21.50
CA ILE A 310 -40.45 1.89 -22.18
C ILE A 310 -39.03 1.36 -21.96
N TYR A 311 -38.68 0.98 -20.73
CA TYR A 311 -37.33 0.63 -20.32
C TYR A 311 -37.18 -0.87 -20.10
N GLN A 312 -36.09 -1.39 -20.60
CA GLN A 312 -35.63 -2.75 -20.42
C GLN A 312 -34.13 -2.73 -20.06
N GLY A 313 -33.61 -3.83 -19.58
CA GLY A 313 -32.19 -3.90 -19.28
C GLY A 313 -31.72 -5.31 -19.01
N PHE A 314 -30.43 -5.44 -18.86
CA PHE A 314 -29.80 -6.70 -18.48
C PHE A 314 -28.83 -6.46 -17.32
N ALA A 315 -28.58 -7.54 -16.58
CA ALA A 315 -27.57 -7.58 -15.54
C ALA A 315 -26.76 -8.87 -15.62
N PHE A 316 -25.56 -8.85 -15.06
CA PHE A 316 -24.68 -10.00 -14.91
C PHE A 316 -23.81 -9.85 -13.66
N GLY A 317 -23.29 -10.98 -13.11
CA GLY A 317 -22.42 -10.95 -11.96
C GLY A 317 -21.41 -12.11 -11.96
N TRP A 318 -20.12 -11.81 -11.73
CA TRP A 318 -19.02 -12.78 -11.71
C TRP A 318 -18.07 -12.51 -10.54
N GLY A 319 -17.49 -13.58 -9.97
CA GLY A 319 -16.46 -13.46 -8.94
C GLY A 319 -15.10 -13.07 -9.54
N ILE A 320 -14.44 -12.07 -8.95
CA ILE A 320 -13.08 -11.64 -9.36
C ILE A 320 -12.07 -12.76 -9.12
N GLU A 321 -12.19 -13.48 -8.00
CA GLU A 321 -11.35 -14.65 -7.72
C GLU A 321 -11.50 -15.71 -8.81
N ARG A 322 -12.73 -15.94 -9.30
CA ARG A 322 -12.99 -16.90 -10.39
C ARG A 322 -12.29 -16.49 -11.66
N ILE A 323 -12.31 -15.20 -12.00
CA ILE A 323 -11.59 -14.63 -13.16
C ILE A 323 -10.09 -14.84 -12.98
N ALA A 324 -9.54 -14.48 -11.80
CA ALA A 324 -8.12 -14.64 -11.47
C ALA A 324 -7.66 -16.10 -11.55
N MET A 325 -8.43 -17.01 -10.94
CA MET A 325 -8.14 -18.46 -10.95
C MET A 325 -8.03 -19.00 -12.37
N ILE A 326 -8.94 -18.63 -13.24
CA ILE A 326 -8.96 -19.10 -14.64
C ILE A 326 -7.81 -18.49 -15.42
N LYS A 327 -7.58 -17.19 -15.25
CA LYS A 327 -6.55 -16.45 -15.99
C LYS A 327 -5.14 -16.90 -15.67
N TYR A 328 -4.85 -17.13 -14.40
CA TYR A 328 -3.52 -17.48 -13.91
C TYR A 328 -3.35 -18.98 -13.57
N GLY A 329 -4.39 -19.81 -13.77
CA GLY A 329 -4.34 -21.25 -13.51
C GLY A 329 -4.27 -21.59 -12.02
N ILE A 330 -4.74 -20.71 -11.14
CA ILE A 330 -4.80 -20.91 -9.69
C ILE A 330 -5.92 -21.89 -9.37
N ARG A 331 -5.64 -22.91 -8.57
CA ARG A 331 -6.57 -24.03 -8.33
C ARG A 331 -7.32 -23.94 -7.01
N ASP A 332 -6.88 -23.09 -6.11
CA ASP A 332 -7.40 -22.97 -4.77
C ASP A 332 -7.59 -21.51 -4.40
N ILE A 333 -8.83 -21.12 -4.11
CA ILE A 333 -9.20 -19.73 -3.78
C ILE A 333 -8.52 -19.23 -2.50
N ARG A 334 -8.18 -20.14 -1.57
CA ARG A 334 -7.56 -19.80 -0.29
C ARG A 334 -6.19 -19.15 -0.47
N MET A 335 -5.48 -19.48 -1.56
CA MET A 335 -4.17 -18.91 -1.87
C MET A 335 -4.19 -17.38 -1.98
N PHE A 336 -5.33 -16.78 -2.33
CA PHE A 336 -5.46 -15.31 -2.36
C PHE A 336 -5.46 -14.67 -0.98
N TYR A 337 -5.80 -15.44 0.08
CA TYR A 337 -6.03 -14.94 1.43
C TYR A 337 -5.03 -15.46 2.47
N ASP A 338 -4.22 -16.48 2.13
CA ASP A 338 -3.24 -17.07 3.03
C ASP A 338 -2.01 -16.19 3.29
N ASN A 339 -1.86 -15.07 2.57
CA ASN A 339 -0.73 -14.14 2.65
C ASN A 339 0.65 -14.82 2.43
N ASP A 340 0.70 -15.86 1.62
CA ASP A 340 1.95 -16.47 1.19
C ASP A 340 2.71 -15.52 0.25
N LEU A 341 3.85 -15.00 0.72
CA LEU A 341 4.65 -14.03 -0.04
C LEU A 341 5.29 -14.63 -1.28
N ASP A 342 5.60 -15.93 -1.29
CA ASP A 342 6.14 -16.63 -2.45
C ASP A 342 5.08 -16.79 -3.54
N PHE A 343 3.83 -16.97 -3.14
CA PHE A 343 2.70 -16.95 -4.06
C PHE A 343 2.42 -15.53 -4.58
N LEU A 344 2.24 -14.55 -3.69
CA LEU A 344 1.90 -13.17 -4.07
C LEU A 344 3.02 -12.50 -4.89
N GLY A 345 4.26 -12.88 -4.66
CA GLY A 345 5.43 -12.37 -5.38
C GLY A 345 5.51 -12.77 -6.87
N GLN A 346 4.69 -13.72 -7.32
CA GLN A 346 4.66 -14.21 -8.71
C GLN A 346 3.92 -13.25 -9.67
N PHE A 347 3.15 -12.31 -9.14
CA PHE A 347 2.27 -11.43 -9.90
C PHE A 347 2.65 -9.97 -9.90
#